data_c48a4df0c2120769beb8d12693a694b4
#
_entry.id   c48a4df0c2120769beb8d12693a694b4
#
_cell.length_a   1.000
_cell.length_b   1.000
_cell.length_c   1.000
_cell.angle_alpha   90.00
_cell.angle_beta   90.00
_cell.angle_gamma   90.00
#
_symmetry.space_group_name_H-M   'P 1'
#
loop_
_entity.id
_entity.type
_entity.pdbx_description
1 polymer ?
#
loop_
_entity_poly.entity_id
_entity_poly.type
_entity_poly.pdbx_seq_one_letter_code
_entity_poly.pdbx_strand_id
1 'polypeptide(L)'
;MAVPKKVLKRQTLRNIEYYGLQEIFDELYQKSLENRKFRNLMELILMEENIKLAYRNMKKNDGSTTPGVDGKTIEHLAKMTEKEVIELVRNKLEWYTPKAIRRVEIDKGNGKKRPLGIASIEDRLIQQCIPVSYTHLRAHE
;
A
#
# COMPACT_ATOMS: atom_id res chain seq x y z
N MET A 1 -15.31 19.30 13.59
CA MET A 1 -14.05 20.04 13.40
C MET A 1 -13.17 19.31 12.41
N ALA A 2 -12.80 19.98 11.34
CA ALA A 2 -11.84 19.40 10.41
C ALA A 2 -10.44 19.34 11.07
N VAL A 3 -9.80 18.16 11.04
CA VAL A 3 -8.45 17.99 11.56
C VAL A 3 -7.47 18.75 10.67
N PRO A 4 -6.63 19.65 11.23
CA PRO A 4 -5.68 20.41 10.42
C PRO A 4 -4.74 19.47 9.64
N LYS A 5 -4.40 19.83 8.39
CA LYS A 5 -3.49 19.05 7.53
C LYS A 5 -2.15 18.70 8.22
N LYS A 6 -1.66 19.58 9.10
CA LYS A 6 -0.43 19.33 9.88
C LYS A 6 -0.53 18.11 10.81
N VAL A 7 -1.70 17.85 11.40
CA VAL A 7 -1.90 16.72 12.30
C VAL A 7 -1.92 15.41 11.52
N LEU A 8 -2.52 15.41 10.32
CA LEU A 8 -2.53 14.25 9.43
C LEU A 8 -1.11 13.86 8.99
N LYS A 9 -0.28 14.84 8.63
CA LYS A 9 1.14 14.60 8.27
C LYS A 9 1.93 14.01 9.45
N ARG A 10 1.74 14.53 10.66
CA ARG A 10 2.40 14.01 11.85
C ARG A 10 2.04 12.55 12.12
N GLN A 11 0.80 12.18 11.92
CA GLN A 11 0.35 10.81 12.15
C GLN A 11 0.94 9.83 11.13
N THR A 12 1.04 10.23 9.87
CA THR A 12 1.71 9.43 8.84
C THR A 12 3.19 9.23 9.17
N LEU A 13 3.89 10.29 9.57
CA LEU A 13 5.29 10.22 9.99
C LEU A 13 5.46 9.31 11.21
N ARG A 14 4.58 9.42 12.21
CA ARG A 14 4.60 8.53 13.38
C ARG A 14 4.46 7.06 13.02
N ASN A 15 3.62 6.74 12.05
CA ASN A 15 3.47 5.36 11.60
C ASN A 15 4.75 4.85 10.94
N ILE A 16 5.39 5.66 10.13
CA ILE A 16 6.67 5.33 9.50
C ILE A 16 7.75 5.13 10.57
N GLU A 17 7.84 6.03 11.55
CA GLU A 17 8.76 5.93 12.68
C GLU A 17 8.49 4.69 13.53
N TYR A 18 7.23 4.40 13.81
CA TYR A 18 6.83 3.25 14.61
C TYR A 18 7.35 1.93 14.03
N TYR A 19 7.35 1.82 12.69
CA TYR A 19 7.85 0.62 12.02
C TYR A 19 9.35 0.68 11.71
N GLY A 20 10.05 1.74 12.13
CA GLY A 20 11.49 1.88 11.93
C GLY A 20 11.93 2.10 10.49
N LEU A 21 11.03 2.62 9.65
CA LEU A 21 11.29 2.78 8.22
C LEU A 21 11.81 4.17 7.84
N GLN A 22 11.80 5.12 8.78
CA GLN A 22 12.16 6.52 8.48
C GLN A 22 13.56 6.64 7.90
N GLU A 23 14.55 6.02 8.54
CA GLU A 23 15.95 6.08 8.09
C GLU A 23 16.12 5.44 6.71
N ILE A 24 15.46 4.32 6.46
CA ILE A 24 15.51 3.62 5.19
C ILE A 24 14.93 4.49 4.07
N PHE A 25 13.79 5.11 4.33
CA PHE A 25 13.14 5.98 3.34
C PHE A 25 13.95 7.24 3.09
N ASP A 26 14.54 7.82 4.12
CA ASP A 26 15.42 9.00 3.98
C ASP A 26 16.65 8.64 3.15
N GLU A 27 17.25 7.49 3.37
CA GLU A 27 18.38 7.01 2.58
C GLU A 27 18.00 6.82 1.12
N LEU A 28 16.84 6.22 0.84
CA LEU A 28 16.32 6.07 -0.53
C LEU A 28 16.14 7.43 -1.20
N TYR A 29 15.59 8.39 -0.46
CA TYR A 29 15.39 9.74 -0.96
C TYR A 29 16.71 10.41 -1.33
N GLN A 30 17.73 10.33 -0.46
CA GLN A 30 19.06 10.87 -0.73
C GLN A 30 19.71 10.24 -1.97
N LYS A 31 19.63 8.93 -2.10
CA LYS A 31 20.11 8.21 -3.28
C LYS A 31 19.38 8.64 -4.55
N SER A 32 18.09 8.92 -4.43
CA SER A 32 17.28 9.42 -5.55
C SER A 32 17.74 10.81 -6.00
N LEU A 33 18.03 11.70 -5.06
CA LEU A 33 18.55 13.03 -5.37
C LEU A 33 19.91 12.98 -6.10
N GLU A 34 20.72 11.98 -5.79
CA GLU A 34 22.02 11.76 -6.43
C GLU A 34 21.91 11.02 -7.77
N ASN A 35 20.69 10.74 -8.25
CA ASN A 35 20.41 9.96 -9.46
C ASN A 35 21.04 8.56 -9.47
N ARG A 36 21.18 7.96 -8.30
CA ARG A 36 21.69 6.59 -8.17
C ARG A 36 20.64 5.57 -8.53
N LYS A 37 21.06 4.47 -9.12
CA LYS A 37 20.19 3.33 -9.41
C LYS A 37 20.02 2.47 -8.16
N PHE A 38 18.80 2.00 -7.93
CA PHE A 38 18.48 1.10 -6.82
C PHE A 38 18.59 -0.35 -7.29
N ARG A 39 19.27 -1.19 -6.50
CA ARG A 39 19.44 -2.61 -6.81
C ARG A 39 18.66 -3.54 -5.90
N ASN A 40 18.40 -3.13 -4.66
CA ASN A 40 17.82 -4.02 -3.64
C ASN A 40 16.42 -3.57 -3.21
N LEU A 41 15.64 -2.98 -4.11
CA LEU A 41 14.28 -2.51 -3.79
C LEU A 41 13.35 -3.67 -3.40
N MET A 42 13.52 -4.84 -4.00
CA MET A 42 12.68 -6.00 -3.68
C MET A 42 12.88 -6.43 -2.22
N GLU A 43 14.09 -6.39 -1.70
CA GLU A 43 14.35 -6.69 -0.29
C GLU A 43 13.62 -5.72 0.64
N LEU A 44 13.61 -4.42 0.28
CA LEU A 44 12.89 -3.40 1.03
C LEU A 44 11.39 -3.59 0.98
N ILE A 45 10.86 -3.94 -0.20
CA ILE A 45 9.42 -4.22 -0.38
C ILE A 45 8.99 -5.41 0.49
N LEU A 46 9.83 -6.44 0.59
CA LEU A 46 9.55 -7.67 1.33
C LEU A 46 9.86 -7.59 2.84
N MET A 47 10.38 -6.46 3.34
CA MET A 47 10.61 -6.28 4.78
C MET A 47 9.31 -6.37 5.56
N GLU A 48 9.36 -7.03 6.72
CA GLU A 48 8.20 -7.16 7.60
C GLU A 48 7.57 -5.80 7.94
N GLU A 49 8.40 -4.83 8.27
CA GLU A 49 7.98 -3.49 8.65
C GLU A 49 7.25 -2.79 7.51
N ASN A 50 7.73 -2.96 6.28
CA ASN A 50 7.09 -2.39 5.10
C ASN A 50 5.72 -3.04 4.83
N ILE A 51 5.63 -4.35 4.96
CA ILE A 51 4.38 -5.09 4.78
C ILE A 51 3.35 -4.70 5.84
N LYS A 52 3.79 -4.59 7.10
CA LYS A 52 2.92 -4.14 8.20
C LYS A 52 2.40 -2.72 7.97
N LEU A 53 3.26 -1.82 7.53
CA LEU A 53 2.88 -0.44 7.24
C LEU A 53 1.89 -0.38 6.06
N ALA A 54 2.14 -1.16 5.01
CA ALA A 54 1.26 -1.25 3.85
C ALA A 54 -0.14 -1.76 4.25
N TYR A 55 -0.20 -2.79 5.07
CA TYR A 55 -1.47 -3.32 5.59
C TYR A 55 -2.22 -2.26 6.41
N ARG A 56 -1.52 -1.56 7.29
CA ARG A 56 -2.11 -0.50 8.11
C ARG A 56 -2.67 0.64 7.25
N ASN A 57 -1.93 1.05 6.24
CA ASN A 57 -2.38 2.11 5.33
C ASN A 57 -3.59 1.66 4.50
N MET A 58 -3.59 0.42 4.04
CA MET A 58 -4.71 -0.14 3.28
C MET A 58 -5.97 -0.25 4.13
N LYS A 59 -5.84 -0.63 5.39
CA LYS A 59 -6.96 -0.77 6.32
C LYS A 59 -7.73 0.55 6.52
N LYS A 60 -7.05 1.69 6.40
CA LYS A 60 -7.65 3.02 6.54
C LYS A 60 -8.39 3.49 5.29
N ASN A 61 -8.15 2.87 4.15
CA ASN A 61 -8.79 3.28 2.91
C ASN A 61 -10.28 2.92 2.90
N ASP A 62 -11.11 3.84 2.43
CA ASP A 62 -12.56 3.65 2.35
C ASP A 62 -12.94 2.44 1.51
N GLY A 63 -12.15 2.14 0.48
CA GLY A 63 -12.38 1.01 -0.41
C GLY A 63 -11.98 -0.36 0.16
N SER A 64 -11.45 -0.43 1.39
CA SER A 64 -10.97 -1.68 1.98
C SER A 64 -12.07 -2.74 2.15
N THR A 65 -13.32 -2.31 2.30
CA THR A 65 -14.49 -3.19 2.42
C THR A 65 -15.12 -3.56 1.09
N THR A 66 -14.63 -3.01 -0.03
CA THR A 66 -15.14 -3.30 -1.36
C THR A 66 -14.46 -4.56 -1.91
N PRO A 67 -15.23 -5.63 -2.20
CA PRO A 67 -14.62 -6.88 -2.64
C PRO A 67 -14.11 -6.81 -4.08
N GLY A 68 -13.06 -7.58 -4.36
CA GLY A 68 -12.60 -7.85 -5.71
C GLY A 68 -13.37 -8.99 -6.37
N VAL A 69 -12.79 -9.57 -7.41
CA VAL A 69 -13.41 -10.67 -8.18
C VAL A 69 -13.64 -11.93 -7.32
N ASP A 70 -12.82 -12.13 -6.29
CA ASP A 70 -12.90 -13.28 -5.37
C ASP A 70 -13.86 -13.06 -4.19
N GLY A 71 -14.50 -11.89 -4.11
CA GLY A 71 -15.41 -11.54 -3.02
C GLY A 71 -14.74 -11.24 -1.68
N LYS A 72 -13.42 -11.24 -1.61
CA LYS A 72 -12.67 -11.01 -0.37
C LYS A 72 -12.47 -9.52 -0.10
N THR A 73 -12.55 -9.14 1.18
CA THR A 73 -12.35 -7.76 1.66
C THR A 73 -11.21 -7.72 2.69
N ILE A 74 -10.98 -6.56 3.28
CA ILE A 74 -9.98 -6.42 4.34
C ILE A 74 -10.22 -7.38 5.52
N GLU A 75 -11.44 -7.79 5.76
CA GLU A 75 -11.77 -8.75 6.81
C GLU A 75 -11.11 -10.11 6.59
N HIS A 76 -10.91 -10.50 5.33
CA HIS A 76 -10.18 -11.72 5.00
C HIS A 76 -8.73 -11.66 5.52
N LEU A 77 -8.07 -10.52 5.37
CA LEU A 77 -6.72 -10.31 5.89
C LEU A 77 -6.70 -10.14 7.41
N ALA A 78 -7.75 -9.54 7.97
CA ALA A 78 -7.85 -9.35 9.42
C ALA A 78 -7.97 -10.66 10.20
N LYS A 79 -8.45 -11.73 9.57
CA LYS A 79 -8.51 -13.06 10.17
C LYS A 79 -7.16 -13.78 10.20
N MET A 80 -6.19 -13.29 9.45
CA MET A 80 -4.84 -13.84 9.40
C MET A 80 -3.98 -13.26 10.51
N THR A 81 -2.99 -14.03 10.98
CA THR A 81 -1.95 -13.50 11.86
C THR A 81 -1.00 -12.62 11.04
N GLU A 82 -0.25 -11.75 11.72
CA GLU A 82 0.77 -10.93 11.05
C GLU A 82 1.75 -11.77 10.24
N LYS A 83 2.18 -12.89 10.81
CA LYS A 83 3.09 -13.81 10.14
C LYS A 83 2.50 -14.39 8.87
N GLU A 84 1.23 -14.78 8.90
CA GLU A 84 0.52 -15.30 7.72
C GLU A 84 0.41 -14.24 6.60
N VAL A 85 0.13 -12.99 6.96
CA VAL A 85 0.06 -11.88 5.99
C VAL A 85 1.42 -11.65 5.35
N ILE A 86 2.49 -11.65 6.14
CA ILE A 86 3.85 -11.47 5.65
C ILE A 86 4.24 -12.59 4.70
N GLU A 87 3.97 -13.83 5.07
CA GLU A 87 4.24 -14.99 4.23
C GLU A 87 3.43 -14.96 2.93
N LEU A 88 2.17 -14.54 3.02
CA LEU A 88 1.31 -14.37 1.84
C LEU A 88 1.95 -13.43 0.81
N VAL A 89 2.40 -12.26 1.26
CA VAL A 89 3.02 -11.26 0.38
C VAL A 89 4.32 -11.82 -0.23
N ARG A 90 5.17 -12.41 0.59
CA ARG A 90 6.46 -12.97 0.15
C ARG A 90 6.27 -14.09 -0.86
N ASN A 91 5.34 -15.02 -0.58
CA ASN A 91 5.07 -16.14 -1.48
C ASN A 91 4.47 -15.67 -2.80
N LYS A 92 3.56 -14.71 -2.77
CA LYS A 92 2.94 -14.17 -4.00
C LYS A 92 3.95 -13.41 -4.86
N LEU A 93 4.87 -12.67 -4.26
CA LEU A 93 5.86 -11.90 -5.01
C LEU A 93 6.98 -12.78 -5.59
N GLU A 94 7.19 -13.99 -5.07
CA GLU A 94 8.14 -14.93 -5.64
C GLU A 94 7.77 -15.32 -7.07
N TRP A 95 6.48 -15.53 -7.32
CA TRP A 95 5.94 -15.77 -8.66
C TRP A 95 4.60 -15.08 -8.78
N TYR A 96 4.62 -13.77 -9.04
CA TYR A 96 3.42 -12.96 -8.98
C TYR A 96 2.49 -13.18 -10.17
N THR A 97 1.30 -13.70 -9.88
CA THR A 97 0.21 -13.84 -10.84
C THR A 97 -1.01 -13.10 -10.29
N PRO A 98 -1.30 -11.88 -10.78
CA PRO A 98 -2.44 -11.13 -10.28
C PRO A 98 -3.76 -11.77 -10.70
N LYS A 99 -4.78 -11.64 -9.86
CA LYS A 99 -6.14 -12.04 -10.20
C LYS A 99 -6.79 -11.02 -11.12
N ALA A 100 -7.84 -11.44 -11.81
CA ALA A 100 -8.62 -10.55 -12.66
C ALA A 100 -9.17 -9.36 -11.86
N ILE A 101 -9.29 -8.22 -12.52
CA ILE A 101 -9.83 -7.00 -11.93
C ILE A 101 -11.35 -7.00 -12.12
N ARG A 102 -12.10 -6.74 -11.06
CA ARG A 102 -13.55 -6.57 -11.14
C ARG A 102 -13.86 -5.18 -11.65
N ARG A 103 -14.54 -5.10 -12.78
CA ARG A 103 -14.99 -3.82 -13.34
C ARG A 103 -16.30 -3.38 -12.72
N VAL A 104 -16.33 -2.12 -12.29
CA VAL A 104 -17.56 -1.45 -11.87
C VAL A 104 -17.63 -0.10 -12.57
N GLU A 105 -18.84 0.42 -12.75
CA GLU A 105 -19.05 1.76 -13.32
C GLU A 105 -19.49 2.70 -12.20
N ILE A 106 -18.83 3.86 -12.14
CA ILE A 106 -19.14 4.91 -11.16
C ILE A 106 -19.72 6.11 -11.87
N ASP A 107 -20.82 6.66 -11.32
CA ASP A 107 -21.42 7.88 -11.81
C ASP A 107 -20.49 9.09 -11.59
N LYS A 108 -20.32 9.88 -12.65
CA LYS A 108 -19.54 11.13 -12.60
C LYS A 108 -20.39 12.35 -12.19
N GLY A 109 -21.67 12.18 -11.90
CA GLY A 109 -22.59 13.27 -11.59
C GLY A 109 -23.22 13.96 -12.80
N ASN A 110 -22.77 13.68 -14.02
CA ASN A 110 -23.24 14.32 -15.27
C ASN A 110 -24.01 13.33 -16.18
N GLY A 111 -24.54 12.25 -15.64
CA GLY A 111 -25.12 11.17 -16.43
C GLY A 111 -24.10 10.32 -17.18
N LYS A 112 -22.82 10.67 -17.08
CA LYS A 112 -21.71 9.88 -17.63
C LYS A 112 -21.15 8.95 -16.57
N LYS A 113 -20.81 7.73 -16.99
CA LYS A 113 -20.20 6.71 -16.10
C LYS A 113 -18.72 6.55 -16.47
N ARG A 114 -17.89 6.33 -15.46
CA ARG A 114 -16.49 5.97 -15.66
C ARG A 114 -16.25 4.55 -15.20
N PRO A 115 -15.45 3.76 -15.94
CA PRO A 115 -15.06 2.44 -15.47
C PRO A 115 -14.06 2.55 -14.33
N LEU A 116 -14.20 1.68 -13.31
CA LEU A 116 -13.25 1.53 -12.22
C LEU A 116 -12.87 0.06 -12.12
N GLY A 117 -11.58 -0.20 -12.01
CA GLY A 117 -11.07 -1.54 -11.79
C GLY A 117 -10.80 -1.78 -10.31
N ILE A 118 -11.34 -2.86 -9.75
CA ILE A 118 -11.11 -3.26 -8.35
C ILE A 118 -10.29 -4.54 -8.34
N ALA A 119 -9.05 -4.46 -7.87
CA ALA A 119 -8.19 -5.61 -7.70
C ALA A 119 -8.63 -6.44 -6.47
N SER A 120 -8.22 -7.72 -6.41
CA SER A 120 -8.43 -8.53 -5.21
C SER A 120 -7.74 -7.90 -4.00
N ILE A 121 -8.22 -8.18 -2.79
CA ILE A 121 -7.66 -7.57 -1.58
C ILE A 121 -6.19 -7.97 -1.38
N GLU A 122 -5.82 -9.17 -1.74
CA GLU A 122 -4.43 -9.63 -1.66
C GLU A 122 -3.55 -8.90 -2.65
N ASP A 123 -4.01 -8.69 -3.88
CA ASP A 123 -3.28 -7.90 -4.89
C ASP A 123 -3.16 -6.44 -4.50
N ARG A 124 -4.19 -5.87 -3.88
CA ARG A 124 -4.14 -4.51 -3.35
C ARG A 124 -3.09 -4.36 -2.25
N LEU A 125 -2.95 -5.37 -1.39
CA LEU A 125 -1.91 -5.37 -0.35
C LEU A 125 -0.51 -5.37 -0.99
N ILE A 126 -0.29 -6.20 -1.99
CA ILE A 126 0.99 -6.26 -2.71
C ILE A 126 1.29 -4.92 -3.37
N GLN A 127 0.32 -4.34 -4.04
CA GLN A 127 0.45 -3.03 -4.66
C GLN A 127 0.78 -1.94 -3.63
N GLN A 128 0.18 -2.01 -2.45
CA GLN A 128 0.41 -1.05 -1.37
C GLN A 128 1.82 -1.14 -0.79
N CYS A 129 2.46 -2.31 -0.84
CA CYS A 129 3.84 -2.47 -0.39
C CYS A 129 4.85 -1.68 -1.24
N ILE A 130 4.54 -1.45 -2.51
CA ILE A 130 5.39 -0.69 -3.43
C ILE A 130 5.23 0.82 -3.26
N PRO A 131 4.00 1.38 -3.26
CA PRO A 131 3.80 2.81 -3.12
C PRO A 131 4.22 3.42 -1.79
N VAL A 132 4.34 2.65 -0.71
CA VAL A 132 4.78 3.18 0.60
C VAL A 132 6.13 3.88 0.45
N SER A 133 7.13 3.21 -0.14
CA SER A 133 8.44 3.80 -0.39
C SER A 133 8.37 4.96 -1.38
N TYR A 134 7.60 4.80 -2.45
CA TYR A 134 7.43 5.83 -3.48
C TYR A 134 6.73 7.08 -2.94
N THR A 135 5.67 6.89 -2.15
CA THR A 135 4.90 8.00 -1.56
C THR A 135 5.78 8.82 -0.63
N HIS A 136 6.64 8.18 0.17
CA HIS A 136 7.58 8.88 1.04
C HIS A 136 8.57 9.72 0.22
N LEU A 137 9.16 9.15 -0.83
CA LEU A 137 10.06 9.87 -1.72
C LEU A 137 9.40 11.10 -2.33
N ARG A 138 8.15 10.97 -2.76
CA ARG A 138 7.40 12.05 -3.37
C ARG A 138 6.99 13.15 -2.38
N ALA A 139 6.78 12.83 -1.14
CA ALA A 139 6.40 13.79 -0.10
C ALA A 139 7.50 14.82 0.19
N HIS A 140 8.74 14.52 -0.20
CA HIS A 140 9.90 15.41 -0.02
C HIS A 140 10.19 16.29 -1.25
N GLU A 141 9.48 16.10 -2.33
CA GLU A 141 9.54 17.00 -3.49
C GLU A 141 8.78 18.33 -3.19
#